data_43d9a5900af3105d5b538fb464421245
#
_entry.id   43d9a5900af3105d5b538fb464421245
#
_cell.length_a   1.000
_cell.length_b   1.000
_cell.length_c   1.000
_cell.angle_alpha   90.00
_cell.angle_beta   90.00
_cell.angle_gamma   90.00
#
_symmetry.space_group_name_H-M   'P 1'
#
loop_
_entity.id
_entity.type
_entity.pdbx_description
1 polymer ?
#
loop_
_entity_poly.entity_id
_entity_poly.type
_entity_poly.pdbx_seq_one_letter_code
_entity_poly.pdbx_strand_id
1 'polypeptide(L)'
;MSIVNYINFADNNMFAAAKAFANQPQYWKDFAFIFNSDMLKQRRGGIGTDINGNDLAQAVAGSKEPTKVIISKLLQLGFLPTQIGDNIATATGGATFYRNRIKKYIKDGLSKKEAEAKAFTDFQDLTQSTQQSSRPDMTSQQQASWIGKLVLNFQNITSQYNRIIKKAALDIGKGRVSPPYTTRAQSNLGNLSKILYYGAIQNVIFYSLQTALFAVLFGDDEDEDQILKKKERVIQGTIDSILRGSGIYGAVASTLKNAVIKWKQQREPNYNKDESGVLMELLNFSPVVGIKSRMLVNAENTLNYNENVISEMETFQADNPMWSAVTNYTQALTNFPANRLYQKTINMRNALDKDYTNFQRIMFFSGYTTWSLGLGDTEAVVEAKEKVKINKANARKEKRVQKKIEKIEANKSIIEENKKKKDGRCAAVSSGGKRCKNKAINKGLCSIHEEVKQRNDGKKFQCIKRKSDGTRCKMQTSSKSQLCYYHD
;
A
#
# COMPACT_ATOMS: atom_id res chain seq x y z
N MET A 1 9.83 -13.04 13.42
CA MET A 1 9.04 -14.08 14.11
C MET A 1 9.86 -15.30 14.49
N SER A 2 10.59 -15.95 13.58
CA SER A 2 11.30 -17.21 13.91
C SER A 2 12.24 -17.12 15.11
N ILE A 3 13.06 -16.06 15.23
CA ILE A 3 14.00 -15.90 16.36
C ILE A 3 13.26 -15.90 17.68
N VAL A 4 12.15 -15.20 17.76
CA VAL A 4 11.37 -15.01 18.99
C VAL A 4 10.69 -16.30 19.43
N ASN A 5 10.29 -17.16 18.49
CA ASN A 5 9.70 -18.46 18.79
C ASN A 5 10.63 -19.41 19.55
N TYR A 6 11.94 -19.25 19.37
CA TYR A 6 12.93 -20.09 20.03
C TYR A 6 13.33 -19.59 21.43
N ILE A 7 13.03 -18.33 21.76
CA ILE A 7 13.43 -17.69 23.01
C ILE A 7 12.47 -18.04 24.17
N ASN A 8 11.27 -18.57 23.89
CA ASN A 8 10.23 -18.77 24.91
C ASN A 8 10.19 -20.17 25.52
N PHE A 9 11.31 -20.87 25.55
CA PHE A 9 11.42 -22.19 26.17
C PHE A 9 12.24 -22.13 27.45
N ALA A 10 11.91 -22.97 28.43
CA ALA A 10 12.50 -22.94 29.75
C ALA A 10 14.05 -23.02 29.77
N ASP A 11 14.62 -23.76 28.83
CA ASP A 11 16.05 -23.90 28.65
C ASP A 11 16.67 -22.91 27.64
N ASN A 12 15.85 -22.18 26.89
CA ASN A 12 16.27 -21.13 25.96
C ASN A 12 15.50 -19.83 26.21
N ASN A 13 15.45 -19.38 27.45
CA ASN A 13 14.93 -18.06 27.79
C ASN A 13 15.85 -16.95 27.23
N MET A 14 15.42 -15.70 27.28
CA MET A 14 16.14 -14.57 26.73
C MET A 14 17.62 -14.49 27.19
N PHE A 15 17.89 -14.76 28.48
CA PHE A 15 19.24 -14.74 29.03
C PHE A 15 20.09 -15.90 28.53
N ALA A 16 19.53 -17.10 28.47
CA ALA A 16 20.22 -18.28 27.95
C ALA A 16 20.51 -18.16 26.46
N ALA A 17 19.57 -17.61 25.68
CA ALA A 17 19.75 -17.32 24.27
C ALA A 17 20.83 -16.26 24.05
N ALA A 18 20.82 -15.17 24.80
CA ALA A 18 21.85 -14.14 24.76
C ALA A 18 23.24 -14.68 25.10
N LYS A 19 23.34 -15.53 26.14
CA LYS A 19 24.60 -16.21 26.51
C LYS A 19 25.10 -17.16 25.42
N ALA A 20 24.19 -17.90 24.77
CA ALA A 20 24.54 -18.75 23.64
C ALA A 20 25.01 -17.95 22.44
N PHE A 21 24.36 -16.83 22.15
CA PHE A 21 24.73 -15.90 21.09
C PHE A 21 26.09 -15.20 21.37
N ALA A 22 26.38 -14.85 22.62
CA ALA A 22 27.64 -14.20 23.00
C ALA A 22 28.87 -15.08 22.71
N ASN A 23 28.74 -16.40 22.68
CA ASN A 23 29.79 -17.31 22.25
C ASN A 23 29.83 -17.39 20.72
N GLN A 24 30.30 -16.36 20.06
CA GLN A 24 30.28 -16.21 18.61
C GLN A 24 30.88 -17.37 17.82
N PRO A 25 32.08 -17.93 18.15
CA PRO A 25 32.65 -19.05 17.39
C PRO A 25 31.75 -20.29 17.39
N GLN A 26 31.13 -20.60 18.53
CA GLN A 26 30.25 -21.76 18.65
C GLN A 26 28.88 -21.46 18.03
N TYR A 27 28.38 -20.24 18.21
CA TYR A 27 27.11 -19.82 17.62
C TYR A 27 27.12 -19.95 16.09
N TRP A 28 28.18 -19.50 15.42
CA TRP A 28 28.28 -19.60 13.97
C TRP A 28 28.44 -21.03 13.46
N LYS A 29 29.09 -21.92 14.25
CA LYS A 29 29.12 -23.36 13.95
C LYS A 29 27.71 -23.96 14.02
N ASP A 30 26.96 -23.66 15.06
CA ASP A 30 25.60 -24.15 15.24
C ASP A 30 24.65 -23.56 14.19
N PHE A 31 24.79 -22.27 13.88
CA PHE A 31 24.08 -21.62 12.79
C PHE A 31 24.34 -22.32 11.45
N ALA A 32 25.61 -22.52 11.10
CA ALA A 32 26.00 -23.18 9.85
C ALA A 32 25.45 -24.61 9.76
N PHE A 33 25.50 -25.37 10.85
CA PHE A 33 24.94 -26.72 10.94
C PHE A 33 23.42 -26.68 10.66
N ILE A 34 22.66 -25.84 11.34
CA ILE A 34 21.23 -25.75 11.17
C ILE A 34 20.87 -25.21 9.77
N PHE A 35 21.54 -24.13 9.32
CA PHE A 35 21.29 -23.53 8.02
C PHE A 35 21.52 -24.50 6.86
N ASN A 36 22.50 -25.39 6.98
CA ASN A 36 22.83 -26.43 6.00
C ASN A 36 22.09 -27.75 6.22
N SER A 37 21.20 -27.83 7.21
CA SER A 37 20.40 -29.04 7.43
C SER A 37 19.44 -29.30 6.27
N ASP A 38 19.14 -30.59 6.05
CA ASP A 38 18.24 -30.99 4.96
C ASP A 38 16.85 -30.41 5.10
N MET A 39 16.37 -30.22 6.34
CA MET A 39 15.10 -29.53 6.61
C MET A 39 15.09 -28.10 6.05
N LEU A 40 16.13 -27.30 6.32
CA LEU A 40 16.19 -25.92 5.81
C LEU A 40 16.57 -25.86 4.33
N LYS A 41 17.31 -26.86 3.80
CA LYS A 41 17.51 -26.97 2.36
C LYS A 41 16.22 -27.27 1.62
N GLN A 42 15.37 -28.17 2.11
CA GLN A 42 14.05 -28.45 1.55
C GLN A 42 13.16 -27.21 1.62
N ARG A 43 13.21 -26.47 2.73
CA ARG A 43 12.48 -25.22 2.90
C ARG A 43 12.94 -24.13 1.91
N ARG A 44 14.22 -24.05 1.57
CA ARG A 44 14.78 -23.18 0.53
C ARG A 44 14.46 -23.66 -0.89
N GLY A 45 14.31 -24.96 -1.09
CA GLY A 45 13.96 -25.56 -2.40
C GLY A 45 12.55 -25.22 -2.89
N GLY A 46 11.77 -24.51 -2.10
CA GLY A 46 10.65 -23.69 -2.53
C GLY A 46 9.35 -24.39 -2.90
N ILE A 47 9.29 -25.73 -2.81
CA ILE A 47 8.10 -26.45 -3.26
C ILE A 47 7.08 -26.68 -2.12
N GLY A 48 7.43 -26.39 -0.88
CA GLY A 48 6.66 -26.86 0.28
C GLY A 48 6.11 -25.80 1.25
N THR A 49 6.40 -24.50 1.11
CA THR A 49 6.12 -23.53 2.18
C THR A 49 4.98 -22.57 1.90
N ASP A 50 4.58 -22.39 0.65
CA ASP A 50 3.46 -21.51 0.28
C ASP A 50 2.42 -22.33 -0.51
N ILE A 51 1.26 -22.57 0.09
CA ILE A 51 0.17 -23.35 -0.52
C ILE A 51 -0.25 -22.73 -1.86
N ASN A 52 -0.24 -21.41 -1.98
CA ASN A 52 -0.56 -20.72 -3.23
C ASN A 52 0.59 -20.81 -4.26
N GLY A 53 1.85 -20.77 -3.80
CA GLY A 53 3.01 -20.96 -4.65
C GLY A 53 3.13 -22.41 -5.13
N ASN A 54 2.75 -23.40 -4.32
CA ASN A 54 2.73 -24.79 -4.68
C ASN A 54 1.65 -25.13 -5.71
N ASP A 55 0.42 -24.67 -5.52
CA ASP A 55 -0.67 -24.90 -6.46
C ASP A 55 -0.32 -24.32 -7.83
N LEU A 56 0.32 -23.13 -7.83
CA LEU A 56 0.79 -22.49 -9.05
C LEU A 56 2.01 -23.21 -9.65
N ALA A 57 2.98 -23.63 -8.83
CA ALA A 57 4.17 -24.35 -9.27
C ALA A 57 3.80 -25.75 -9.79
N GLN A 58 2.85 -26.45 -9.17
CA GLN A 58 2.34 -27.74 -9.65
C GLN A 58 1.52 -27.59 -10.92
N ALA A 59 0.67 -26.57 -11.01
CA ALA A 59 -0.08 -26.28 -12.24
C ALA A 59 0.83 -25.97 -13.42
N VAL A 60 2.03 -25.46 -13.13
CA VAL A 60 3.02 -25.05 -14.15
C VAL A 60 4.09 -26.14 -14.40
N ALA A 61 4.45 -26.92 -13.37
CA ALA A 61 5.47 -27.98 -13.50
C ALA A 61 5.06 -29.11 -14.47
N GLY A 62 3.76 -29.31 -14.67
CA GLY A 62 3.24 -30.24 -15.67
C GLY A 62 3.05 -29.66 -17.07
N SER A 63 3.28 -28.37 -17.27
CA SER A 63 3.03 -27.68 -18.54
C SER A 63 4.28 -27.64 -19.40
N LYS A 64 4.17 -28.07 -20.65
CA LYS A 64 5.20 -27.95 -21.67
C LYS A 64 5.22 -26.55 -22.34
N GLU A 65 4.35 -25.62 -21.92
CA GLU A 65 4.26 -24.28 -22.50
C GLU A 65 5.40 -23.38 -22.02
N PRO A 66 6.22 -22.82 -22.94
CA PRO A 66 7.39 -21.99 -22.59
C PRO A 66 7.05 -20.78 -21.71
N THR A 67 5.89 -20.15 -21.95
CA THR A 67 5.41 -18.99 -21.17
C THR A 67 5.15 -19.31 -19.72
N LYS A 68 4.55 -20.48 -19.43
CA LYS A 68 4.29 -20.93 -18.05
C LYS A 68 5.60 -21.26 -17.32
N VAL A 69 6.57 -21.85 -18.02
CA VAL A 69 7.89 -22.15 -17.45
C VAL A 69 8.65 -20.86 -17.09
N ILE A 70 8.60 -19.83 -17.95
CA ILE A 70 9.22 -18.54 -17.68
C ILE A 70 8.56 -17.86 -16.46
N ILE A 71 7.23 -17.85 -16.41
CA ILE A 71 6.46 -17.28 -15.28
C ILE A 71 6.80 -18.02 -13.98
N SER A 72 6.87 -19.35 -13.99
CA SER A 72 7.28 -20.15 -12.83
C SER A 72 8.68 -19.79 -12.34
N LYS A 73 9.66 -19.66 -13.23
CA LYS A 73 11.02 -19.25 -12.87
C LYS A 73 11.08 -17.83 -12.32
N LEU A 74 10.35 -16.87 -12.91
CA LEU A 74 10.28 -15.49 -12.41
C LEU A 74 9.64 -15.43 -11.02
N LEU A 75 8.60 -16.22 -10.77
CA LEU A 75 7.98 -16.32 -9.44
C LEU A 75 8.95 -16.95 -8.44
N GLN A 76 9.64 -18.05 -8.79
CA GLN A 76 10.64 -18.67 -7.92
C GLN A 76 11.77 -17.71 -7.57
N LEU A 77 12.33 -16.99 -8.55
CA LEU A 77 13.33 -15.95 -8.31
C LEU A 77 12.79 -14.82 -7.41
N GLY A 78 11.53 -14.47 -7.58
CA GLY A 78 10.89 -13.45 -6.76
C GLY A 78 10.66 -13.83 -5.31
N PHE A 79 10.52 -15.11 -4.99
CA PHE A 79 10.40 -15.60 -3.61
C PHE A 79 11.75 -15.93 -2.96
N LEU A 80 12.82 -16.05 -3.74
CA LEU A 80 14.14 -16.41 -3.26
C LEU A 80 14.65 -15.54 -2.09
N PRO A 81 14.58 -14.19 -2.14
CA PRO A 81 15.00 -13.35 -1.02
C PRO A 81 14.21 -13.62 0.26
N THR A 82 12.89 -13.83 0.14
CA THR A 82 12.02 -14.13 1.28
C THR A 82 12.36 -15.50 1.88
N GLN A 83 12.60 -16.49 1.06
CA GLN A 83 13.00 -17.84 1.50
C GLN A 83 14.35 -17.83 2.19
N ILE A 84 15.33 -17.12 1.65
CA ILE A 84 16.65 -16.96 2.27
C ILE A 84 16.50 -16.23 3.61
N GLY A 85 15.75 -15.13 3.66
CA GLY A 85 15.51 -14.36 4.87
C GLY A 85 14.81 -15.19 5.97
N ASP A 86 13.80 -15.99 5.62
CA ASP A 86 13.13 -16.89 6.56
C ASP A 86 14.08 -17.99 7.09
N ASN A 87 14.90 -18.57 6.23
CA ASN A 87 15.89 -19.58 6.64
C ASN A 87 16.99 -18.99 7.53
N ILE A 88 17.48 -17.78 7.22
CA ILE A 88 18.45 -17.08 8.07
C ILE A 88 17.81 -16.81 9.44
N ALA A 89 16.59 -16.27 9.49
CA ALA A 89 15.89 -16.01 10.73
C ALA A 89 15.63 -17.27 11.55
N THR A 90 15.27 -18.37 10.89
CA THR A 90 15.09 -19.69 11.52
C THR A 90 16.39 -20.24 12.09
N ALA A 91 17.49 -20.19 11.32
CA ALA A 91 18.78 -20.66 11.76
C ALA A 91 19.38 -19.81 12.88
N THR A 92 19.17 -18.48 12.84
CA THR A 92 19.65 -17.54 13.87
C THR A 92 19.04 -17.86 15.24
N GLY A 93 17.71 -17.99 15.32
CA GLY A 93 17.02 -18.35 16.57
C GLY A 93 17.27 -19.80 16.97
N GLY A 94 17.23 -20.69 15.98
CA GLY A 94 17.45 -22.12 16.16
C GLY A 94 18.84 -22.48 16.71
N ALA A 95 19.89 -21.75 16.33
CA ALA A 95 21.25 -21.99 16.82
C ALA A 95 21.35 -21.83 18.35
N THR A 96 20.73 -20.81 18.90
CA THR A 96 20.71 -20.58 20.36
C THR A 96 19.92 -21.68 21.08
N PHE A 97 18.77 -22.05 20.54
CA PHE A 97 17.91 -23.10 21.05
C PHE A 97 18.65 -24.47 21.03
N TYR A 98 19.22 -24.84 19.88
CA TYR A 98 19.97 -26.07 19.68
C TYR A 98 21.11 -26.19 20.70
N ARG A 99 21.89 -25.10 20.87
CA ARG A 99 23.00 -25.08 21.84
C ARG A 99 22.52 -25.27 23.29
N ASN A 100 21.45 -24.63 23.69
CA ASN A 100 20.93 -24.73 25.05
C ASN A 100 20.29 -26.11 25.32
N ARG A 101 19.65 -26.71 24.28
CA ARG A 101 19.15 -28.10 24.34
C ARG A 101 20.27 -29.12 24.50
N ILE A 102 21.38 -29.01 23.77
CA ILE A 102 22.53 -29.85 23.95
C ILE A 102 23.05 -29.79 25.38
N LYS A 103 23.25 -28.56 25.91
CA LYS A 103 23.71 -28.39 27.30
C LYS A 103 22.78 -29.02 28.30
N LYS A 104 21.47 -28.92 28.11
CA LYS A 104 20.48 -29.59 28.94
C LYS A 104 20.61 -31.08 28.89
N TYR A 105 20.65 -31.68 27.71
CA TYR A 105 20.73 -33.13 27.56
C TYR A 105 22.03 -33.73 28.06
N ILE A 106 23.17 -33.04 27.91
CA ILE A 106 24.43 -33.44 28.54
C ILE A 106 24.31 -33.40 30.08
N LYS A 107 23.65 -32.37 30.63
CA LYS A 107 23.37 -32.27 32.06
C LYS A 107 22.44 -33.42 32.56
N ASP A 108 21.53 -33.84 31.71
CA ASP A 108 20.61 -34.95 31.97
C ASP A 108 21.28 -36.34 31.76
N GLY A 109 22.57 -36.37 31.48
CA GLY A 109 23.38 -37.59 31.41
C GLY A 109 23.53 -38.23 30.01
N LEU A 110 23.04 -37.61 28.95
CA LEU A 110 23.21 -38.12 27.59
C LEU A 110 24.63 -37.88 27.08
N SER A 111 25.11 -38.79 26.25
CA SER A 111 26.35 -38.60 25.52
C SER A 111 26.23 -37.38 24.59
N LYS A 112 27.35 -36.75 24.27
CA LYS A 112 27.37 -35.56 23.38
C LYS A 112 26.67 -35.83 22.05
N LYS A 113 26.90 -36.99 21.43
CA LYS A 113 26.33 -37.36 20.13
C LYS A 113 24.82 -37.57 20.21
N GLU A 114 24.33 -38.21 21.26
CA GLU A 114 22.89 -38.38 21.51
C GLU A 114 22.20 -37.04 21.84
N ALA A 115 22.86 -36.20 22.62
CA ALA A 115 22.38 -34.88 22.95
C ALA A 115 22.24 -33.97 21.70
N GLU A 116 23.21 -34.03 20.79
CA GLU A 116 23.17 -33.32 19.50
C GLU A 116 22.02 -33.82 18.62
N ALA A 117 21.86 -35.13 18.48
CA ALA A 117 20.78 -35.70 17.69
C ALA A 117 19.40 -35.35 18.24
N LYS A 118 19.20 -35.50 19.56
CA LYS A 118 17.94 -35.18 20.21
C LYS A 118 17.62 -33.70 20.19
N ALA A 119 18.61 -32.85 20.40
CA ALA A 119 18.43 -31.39 20.30
C ALA A 119 18.03 -30.93 18.87
N PHE A 120 18.55 -31.63 17.85
CA PHE A 120 18.18 -31.37 16.47
C PHE A 120 16.73 -31.81 16.18
N THR A 121 16.31 -32.96 16.68
CA THR A 121 14.90 -33.41 16.58
C THR A 121 13.96 -32.40 17.26
N ASP A 122 14.29 -31.96 18.48
CA ASP A 122 13.50 -30.96 19.18
C ASP A 122 13.41 -29.61 18.38
N PHE A 123 14.53 -29.24 17.74
CA PHE A 123 14.54 -28.06 16.87
C PHE A 123 13.59 -28.23 15.68
N GLN A 124 13.61 -29.41 15.04
CA GLN A 124 12.71 -29.70 13.92
C GLN A 124 11.25 -29.67 14.34
N ASP A 125 10.90 -30.35 15.44
CA ASP A 125 9.52 -30.41 15.94
C ASP A 125 9.02 -29.04 16.37
N LEU A 126 9.88 -28.25 17.02
CA LEU A 126 9.53 -26.90 17.41
C LEU A 126 9.31 -26.00 16.20
N THR A 127 10.20 -26.08 15.22
CA THR A 127 10.07 -25.31 13.97
C THR A 127 8.76 -25.65 13.25
N GLN A 128 8.43 -26.93 13.16
CA GLN A 128 7.18 -27.39 12.53
C GLN A 128 5.92 -26.96 13.32
N SER A 129 5.99 -26.95 14.65
CA SER A 129 4.84 -26.61 15.50
C SER A 129 4.58 -25.12 15.66
N THR A 130 5.61 -24.27 15.55
CA THR A 130 5.53 -22.82 15.81
C THR A 130 5.63 -21.96 14.57
N GLN A 131 6.10 -22.52 13.45
CA GLN A 131 6.19 -21.81 12.17
C GLN A 131 5.20 -22.40 11.17
N GLN A 132 4.97 -21.66 10.10
CA GLN A 132 4.10 -22.14 9.02
C GLN A 132 4.66 -23.43 8.45
N SER A 133 3.89 -24.51 8.60
CA SER A 133 4.22 -25.81 8.03
C SER A 133 3.39 -26.03 6.77
N SER A 134 4.04 -26.52 5.72
CA SER A 134 3.39 -26.97 4.48
C SER A 134 2.92 -28.42 4.53
N ARG A 135 3.17 -29.11 5.65
CA ARG A 135 2.78 -30.53 5.80
C ARG A 135 1.24 -30.63 5.80
N PRO A 136 0.67 -31.53 4.97
CA PRO A 136 -0.79 -31.71 4.89
C PRO A 136 -1.45 -32.11 6.23
N ASP A 137 -0.70 -32.84 7.09
CA ASP A 137 -1.14 -33.24 8.44
C ASP A 137 -1.22 -32.08 9.44
N MET A 138 -0.55 -30.96 9.15
CA MET A 138 -0.59 -29.75 9.98
C MET A 138 -1.61 -28.73 9.50
N THR A 139 -2.19 -28.89 8.30
CA THR A 139 -3.27 -28.05 7.81
C THR A 139 -4.62 -28.52 8.34
N SER A 140 -5.47 -27.59 8.79
CA SER A 140 -6.79 -27.98 9.30
C SER A 140 -7.70 -28.40 8.14
N GLN A 141 -8.56 -29.41 8.35
CA GLN A 141 -9.58 -29.82 7.38
C GLN A 141 -10.51 -28.64 6.97
N GLN A 142 -10.69 -27.67 7.86
CA GLN A 142 -11.46 -26.44 7.56
C GLN A 142 -10.83 -25.62 6.43
N GLN A 143 -9.52 -25.70 6.25
CA GLN A 143 -8.80 -25.03 5.16
C GLN A 143 -8.86 -25.80 3.84
N ALA A 144 -9.28 -27.05 3.84
CA ALA A 144 -9.44 -27.87 2.63
C ALA A 144 -10.65 -27.41 1.77
N SER A 145 -11.68 -26.84 2.41
CA SER A 145 -12.84 -26.30 1.69
C SER A 145 -12.50 -24.99 0.97
N TRP A 146 -13.24 -24.68 -0.11
CA TRP A 146 -13.04 -23.42 -0.84
C TRP A 146 -13.31 -22.18 0.02
N ILE A 147 -14.32 -22.22 0.91
CA ILE A 147 -14.61 -21.17 1.89
C ILE A 147 -13.47 -21.08 2.91
N GLY A 148 -13.00 -22.21 3.41
CA GLY A 148 -11.87 -22.26 4.32
C GLY A 148 -10.60 -21.68 3.71
N LYS A 149 -10.31 -21.99 2.44
CA LYS A 149 -9.19 -21.38 1.70
C LYS A 149 -9.36 -19.86 1.57
N LEU A 150 -10.57 -19.38 1.31
CA LEU A 150 -10.86 -17.96 1.18
C LEU A 150 -10.70 -17.19 2.49
N VAL A 151 -11.20 -17.74 3.60
CA VAL A 151 -11.26 -17.05 4.90
C VAL A 151 -10.03 -17.31 5.76
N LEU A 152 -9.55 -18.57 5.78
CA LEU A 152 -8.48 -19.03 6.69
C LEU A 152 -7.11 -19.09 6.02
N ASN A 153 -7.01 -18.72 4.74
CA ASN A 153 -5.72 -18.63 4.07
C ASN A 153 -4.84 -17.60 4.79
N PHE A 154 -3.56 -17.91 4.98
CA PHE A 154 -2.61 -17.13 5.78
C PHE A 154 -2.88 -17.10 7.30
N GLN A 155 -3.91 -17.79 7.80
CA GLN A 155 -4.18 -17.85 9.24
C GLN A 155 -3.60 -19.10 9.94
N ASN A 156 -2.79 -19.89 9.24
CA ASN A 156 -2.19 -21.11 9.80
C ASN A 156 -1.39 -20.82 11.08
N ILE A 157 -0.51 -19.83 11.06
CA ILE A 157 0.31 -19.46 12.20
C ILE A 157 -0.57 -19.01 13.37
N THR A 158 -1.53 -18.12 13.10
CA THR A 158 -2.49 -17.63 14.11
C THR A 158 -3.31 -18.77 14.69
N SER A 159 -3.75 -19.72 13.86
CA SER A 159 -4.49 -20.90 14.30
C SER A 159 -3.62 -21.84 15.18
N GLN A 160 -2.34 -21.96 14.87
CA GLN A 160 -1.39 -22.71 15.71
C GLN A 160 -1.20 -22.05 17.07
N TYR A 161 -1.01 -20.72 17.10
CA TYR A 161 -0.90 -20.00 18.37
C TYR A 161 -2.17 -20.09 19.21
N ASN A 162 -3.35 -20.03 18.59
CA ASN A 162 -4.62 -20.25 19.30
C ASN A 162 -4.72 -21.65 19.89
N ARG A 163 -4.21 -22.68 19.23
CA ARG A 163 -4.14 -24.03 19.83
C ARG A 163 -3.22 -24.07 21.04
N ILE A 164 -2.05 -23.42 20.98
CA ILE A 164 -1.12 -23.31 22.10
C ILE A 164 -1.78 -22.58 23.28
N ILE A 165 -2.40 -21.44 23.01
CA ILE A 165 -3.13 -20.63 24.01
C ILE A 165 -4.27 -21.44 24.63
N LYS A 166 -5.11 -22.08 23.80
CA LYS A 166 -6.23 -22.92 24.26
C LYS A 166 -5.75 -24.09 25.10
N LYS A 167 -4.68 -24.78 24.67
CA LYS A 167 -4.10 -25.88 25.46
C LYS A 167 -3.58 -25.37 26.81
N ALA A 168 -2.82 -24.28 26.81
CA ALA A 168 -2.30 -23.68 28.04
C ALA A 168 -3.43 -23.26 29.00
N ALA A 169 -4.50 -22.63 28.49
CA ALA A 169 -5.66 -22.25 29.29
C ALA A 169 -6.40 -23.48 29.87
N LEU A 170 -6.59 -24.54 29.08
CA LEU A 170 -7.20 -25.79 29.52
C LEU A 170 -6.35 -26.50 30.55
N ASP A 171 -5.02 -26.49 30.43
CA ASP A 171 -4.11 -27.12 31.39
C ASP A 171 -4.14 -26.36 32.73
N ILE A 172 -4.22 -25.03 32.72
CA ILE A 172 -4.44 -24.22 33.95
C ILE A 172 -5.79 -24.57 34.56
N GLY A 173 -6.87 -24.51 33.78
CA GLY A 173 -8.23 -24.75 34.28
C GLY A 173 -8.45 -26.18 34.83
N LYS A 174 -7.84 -27.17 34.21
CA LYS A 174 -7.90 -28.57 34.64
C LYS A 174 -6.82 -28.97 35.65
N GLY A 175 -5.95 -28.06 36.06
CA GLY A 175 -4.88 -28.29 37.01
C GLY A 175 -3.82 -29.28 36.54
N ARG A 176 -3.61 -29.42 35.23
CA ARG A 176 -2.65 -30.35 34.65
C ARG A 176 -1.22 -29.80 34.78
N VAL A 177 -0.29 -30.69 35.11
CA VAL A 177 1.14 -30.36 35.10
C VAL A 177 1.68 -30.69 33.74
N SER A 178 2.04 -29.67 32.96
CA SER A 178 2.59 -29.80 31.60
C SER A 178 4.10 -29.98 31.66
N PRO A 179 4.70 -30.98 30.98
CA PRO A 179 6.16 -31.05 30.87
C PRO A 179 6.75 -29.76 30.29
N PRO A 180 7.92 -29.29 30.70
CA PRO A 180 8.90 -29.92 31.61
C PRO A 180 8.72 -29.59 33.10
N TYR A 181 7.59 -29.05 33.53
CA TYR A 181 7.36 -28.62 34.89
C TYR A 181 7.03 -29.81 35.81
N THR A 182 7.50 -29.75 37.05
CA THR A 182 7.26 -30.78 38.05
C THR A 182 6.18 -30.41 39.06
N THR A 183 5.90 -29.12 39.22
CA THR A 183 4.88 -28.62 40.13
C THR A 183 3.78 -27.90 39.38
N ARG A 184 2.56 -27.92 39.97
CA ARG A 184 1.39 -27.21 39.40
C ARG A 184 1.63 -25.70 39.31
N ALA A 185 2.28 -25.10 40.30
CA ALA A 185 2.58 -23.67 40.29
C ALA A 185 3.50 -23.28 39.12
N GLN A 186 4.57 -24.04 38.92
CA GLN A 186 5.48 -23.82 37.78
C GLN A 186 4.78 -24.04 36.46
N SER A 187 3.95 -25.09 36.34
CA SER A 187 3.18 -25.36 35.11
C SER A 187 2.19 -24.24 34.80
N ASN A 188 1.47 -23.74 35.82
CA ASN A 188 0.54 -22.62 35.66
C ASN A 188 1.27 -21.35 35.21
N LEU A 189 2.41 -21.02 35.82
CA LEU A 189 3.21 -19.86 35.43
C LEU A 189 3.73 -19.99 33.97
N GLY A 190 4.20 -21.19 33.63
CA GLY A 190 4.63 -21.45 32.24
C GLY A 190 3.50 -21.37 31.22
N ASN A 191 2.33 -21.86 31.57
CA ASN A 191 1.14 -21.77 30.70
C ASN A 191 0.62 -20.34 30.60
N LEU A 192 0.62 -19.56 31.67
CA LEU A 192 0.29 -18.14 31.65
C LEU A 192 1.28 -17.35 30.79
N SER A 193 2.57 -17.64 30.93
CA SER A 193 3.61 -17.06 30.05
C SER A 193 3.35 -17.35 28.56
N LYS A 194 2.95 -18.57 28.20
CA LYS A 194 2.59 -18.91 26.81
C LYS A 194 1.38 -18.12 26.34
N ILE A 195 0.34 -17.99 27.17
CA ILE A 195 -0.87 -17.23 26.82
C ILE A 195 -0.51 -15.76 26.56
N LEU A 196 0.23 -15.14 27.46
CA LEU A 196 0.64 -13.74 27.32
C LEU A 196 1.57 -13.53 26.11
N TYR A 197 2.51 -14.45 25.93
CA TYR A 197 3.49 -14.36 24.87
C TYR A 197 2.85 -14.47 23.47
N TYR A 198 2.14 -15.56 23.19
CA TYR A 198 1.53 -15.79 21.89
C TYR A 198 0.29 -14.92 21.63
N GLY A 199 -0.43 -14.52 22.71
CA GLY A 199 -1.62 -13.68 22.59
C GLY A 199 -1.31 -12.19 22.40
N ALA A 200 -0.25 -11.68 23.02
CA ALA A 200 0.01 -10.25 23.04
C ALA A 200 1.48 -9.88 22.75
N ILE A 201 2.43 -10.36 23.57
CA ILE A 201 3.81 -9.86 23.58
C ILE A 201 4.50 -10.04 22.22
N GLN A 202 4.34 -11.18 21.60
CA GLN A 202 4.93 -11.47 20.29
C GLN A 202 4.44 -10.49 19.21
N ASN A 203 3.16 -10.18 19.19
CA ASN A 203 2.57 -9.26 18.23
C ASN A 203 3.06 -7.83 18.45
N VAL A 204 3.19 -7.40 19.70
CA VAL A 204 3.74 -6.08 20.06
C VAL A 204 5.20 -5.97 19.64
N ILE A 205 6.03 -6.97 19.96
CA ILE A 205 7.45 -6.98 19.58
C ILE A 205 7.59 -6.92 18.06
N PHE A 206 6.83 -7.74 17.34
CA PHE A 206 6.89 -7.77 15.88
C PHE A 206 6.50 -6.43 15.25
N TYR A 207 5.41 -5.83 15.72
CA TYR A 207 4.96 -4.53 15.24
C TYR A 207 5.97 -3.42 15.57
N SER A 208 6.53 -3.42 16.78
CA SER A 208 7.55 -2.44 17.21
C SER A 208 8.84 -2.57 16.38
N LEU A 209 9.30 -3.80 16.12
CA LEU A 209 10.47 -4.04 15.28
C LEU A 209 10.23 -3.60 13.83
N GLN A 210 9.06 -3.87 13.29
CA GLN A 210 8.69 -3.43 11.95
C GLN A 210 8.68 -1.91 11.86
N THR A 211 8.05 -1.23 12.83
CA THR A 211 8.00 0.24 12.89
C THR A 211 9.40 0.85 13.04
N ALA A 212 10.23 0.29 13.92
CA ALA A 212 11.61 0.74 14.11
C ALA A 212 12.46 0.55 12.84
N LEU A 213 12.31 -0.59 12.16
CA LEU A 213 13.01 -0.85 10.90
C LEU A 213 12.64 0.17 9.82
N PHE A 214 11.34 0.46 9.68
CA PHE A 214 10.89 1.49 8.74
C PHE A 214 11.41 2.88 9.10
N ALA A 215 11.43 3.27 10.37
CA ALA A 215 11.98 4.54 10.82
C ALA A 215 13.49 4.66 10.52
N VAL A 216 14.26 3.58 10.72
CA VAL A 216 15.70 3.56 10.42
C VAL A 216 15.98 3.60 8.92
N LEU A 217 15.19 2.89 8.10
CA LEU A 217 15.44 2.79 6.65
C LEU A 217 14.97 4.03 5.88
N PHE A 218 13.92 4.69 6.33
CA PHE A 218 13.26 5.75 5.56
C PHE A 218 13.33 7.14 6.20
N GLY A 219 14.04 7.28 7.33
CA GLY A 219 14.38 8.52 8.04
C GLY A 219 13.26 9.58 8.05
N ASP A 220 12.94 10.13 9.18
CA ASP A 220 11.86 11.09 9.27
C ASP A 220 12.30 12.40 9.94
N ASP A 221 12.45 13.45 9.14
CA ASP A 221 12.37 14.83 9.61
C ASP A 221 10.86 15.20 9.68
N GLU A 222 10.23 15.07 10.85
CA GLU A 222 8.78 15.27 10.97
C GLU A 222 8.41 16.40 11.92
N ASP A 223 7.39 17.16 11.49
CA ASP A 223 6.66 18.13 12.31
C ASP A 223 5.90 17.47 13.49
N GLU A 224 5.74 18.18 14.62
CA GLU A 224 5.10 17.69 15.84
C GLU A 224 3.70 17.10 15.61
N ASP A 225 2.91 17.66 14.70
CA ASP A 225 1.58 17.16 14.34
C ASP A 225 1.62 15.79 13.68
N GLN A 226 2.67 15.49 12.93
CA GLN A 226 2.88 14.18 12.32
C GLN A 226 3.29 13.13 13.37
N ILE A 227 4.06 13.54 14.39
CA ILE A 227 4.47 12.67 15.50
C ILE A 227 3.24 12.20 16.30
N LEU A 228 2.28 13.07 16.58
CA LEU A 228 1.04 12.71 17.28
C LEU A 228 0.21 11.71 16.47
N LYS A 229 0.03 11.96 15.17
CA LYS A 229 -0.68 11.03 14.25
C LYS A 229 0.04 9.69 14.11
N LYS A 230 1.39 9.67 14.19
CA LYS A 230 2.18 8.44 14.21
C LYS A 230 1.97 7.67 15.50
N LYS A 231 1.99 8.32 16.66
CA LYS A 231 1.72 7.67 17.96
C LYS A 231 0.36 7.01 17.96
N GLU A 232 -0.68 7.70 17.47
CA GLU A 232 -2.02 7.12 17.38
C GLU A 232 -2.05 5.90 16.44
N ARG A 233 -1.43 5.98 15.26
CA ARG A 233 -1.29 4.83 14.34
C ARG A 233 -0.55 3.66 14.97
N VAL A 234 0.52 3.92 15.73
CA VAL A 234 1.27 2.86 16.45
C VAL A 234 0.38 2.19 17.49
N ILE A 235 -0.35 2.95 18.28
CA ILE A 235 -1.28 2.40 19.30
C ILE A 235 -2.37 1.57 18.62
N GLN A 236 -3.02 2.11 17.57
CA GLN A 236 -4.07 1.41 16.84
C GLN A 236 -3.54 0.13 16.16
N GLY A 237 -2.36 0.20 15.54
CA GLY A 237 -1.72 -0.96 14.94
C GLY A 237 -1.31 -2.03 15.96
N THR A 238 -0.88 -1.62 17.15
CA THR A 238 -0.58 -2.54 18.25
C THR A 238 -1.84 -3.26 18.73
N ILE A 239 -2.95 -2.52 18.93
CA ILE A 239 -4.25 -3.10 19.30
C ILE A 239 -4.72 -4.08 18.22
N ASP A 240 -4.60 -3.71 16.94
CA ASP A 240 -4.97 -4.58 15.82
C ASP A 240 -4.12 -5.86 15.78
N SER A 241 -2.82 -5.75 16.06
CA SER A 241 -1.92 -6.91 16.11
C SER A 241 -2.32 -7.87 17.23
N ILE A 242 -2.67 -7.36 18.40
CA ILE A 242 -3.15 -8.17 19.53
C ILE A 242 -4.48 -8.83 19.20
N LEU A 243 -5.46 -8.07 18.68
CA LEU A 243 -6.76 -8.60 18.30
C LEU A 243 -6.62 -9.69 17.23
N ARG A 244 -5.90 -9.43 16.15
CA ARG A 244 -5.66 -10.40 15.08
C ARG A 244 -4.88 -11.62 15.54
N GLY A 245 -4.00 -11.47 16.53
CA GLY A 245 -3.33 -12.57 17.22
C GLY A 245 -4.28 -13.54 17.92
N SER A 246 -5.49 -13.08 18.28
CA SER A 246 -6.56 -13.91 18.87
C SER A 246 -7.36 -14.74 17.84
N GLY A 247 -6.91 -14.81 16.60
CA GLY A 247 -7.52 -15.60 15.53
C GLY A 247 -8.67 -14.91 14.81
N ILE A 248 -9.57 -15.71 14.23
CA ILE A 248 -10.64 -15.19 13.37
C ILE A 248 -11.58 -14.23 14.10
N TYR A 249 -11.90 -14.52 15.36
CA TYR A 249 -12.76 -13.64 16.18
C TYR A 249 -12.08 -12.30 16.44
N GLY A 250 -10.79 -12.32 16.73
CA GLY A 250 -10.01 -11.10 16.89
C GLY A 250 -9.82 -10.33 15.57
N ALA A 251 -9.69 -11.02 14.44
CA ALA A 251 -9.65 -10.39 13.14
C ALA A 251 -10.96 -9.66 12.82
N VAL A 252 -12.12 -10.29 13.12
CA VAL A 252 -13.45 -9.66 12.98
C VAL A 252 -13.56 -8.44 13.91
N ALA A 253 -13.16 -8.57 15.18
CA ALA A 253 -13.19 -7.47 16.12
C ALA A 253 -12.29 -6.29 15.68
N SER A 254 -11.09 -6.56 15.17
CA SER A 254 -10.18 -5.57 14.61
C SER A 254 -10.82 -4.85 13.42
N THR A 255 -11.43 -5.57 12.48
CA THR A 255 -12.08 -4.96 11.31
C THR A 255 -13.28 -4.10 11.68
N LEU A 256 -14.12 -4.54 12.62
CA LEU A 256 -15.24 -3.76 13.13
C LEU A 256 -14.75 -2.47 13.82
N LYS A 257 -13.73 -2.57 14.68
CA LYS A 257 -13.11 -1.40 15.31
C LYS A 257 -12.62 -0.40 14.25
N ASN A 258 -11.89 -0.85 13.25
CA ASN A 258 -11.34 0.02 12.22
C ASN A 258 -12.43 0.64 11.34
N ALA A 259 -13.47 -0.11 11.01
CA ALA A 259 -14.64 0.40 10.29
C ALA A 259 -15.36 1.51 11.08
N VAL A 260 -15.52 1.34 12.41
CA VAL A 260 -16.12 2.36 13.27
C VAL A 260 -15.24 3.61 13.37
N ILE A 261 -13.91 3.45 13.49
CA ILE A 261 -12.97 4.58 13.51
C ILE A 261 -13.07 5.35 12.17
N LYS A 262 -13.04 4.65 11.05
CA LYS A 262 -13.13 5.26 9.72
C LYS A 262 -14.47 5.97 9.50
N TRP A 263 -15.56 5.35 9.95
CA TRP A 263 -16.88 5.95 9.90
C TRP A 263 -17.00 7.24 10.75
N LYS A 264 -16.35 7.28 11.94
CA LYS A 264 -16.26 8.49 12.75
C LYS A 264 -15.46 9.59 12.04
N GLN A 265 -14.29 9.26 11.47
CA GLN A 265 -13.45 10.20 10.74
C GLN A 265 -14.19 10.84 9.55
N GLN A 266 -15.05 10.10 8.85
CA GLN A 266 -15.85 10.62 7.74
C GLN A 266 -16.89 11.68 8.15
N ARG A 267 -17.23 11.78 9.43
CA ARG A 267 -18.14 12.80 9.98
C ARG A 267 -17.42 14.09 10.35
N GLU A 268 -16.11 14.11 10.36
CA GLU A 268 -15.33 15.32 10.60
C GLU A 268 -15.45 16.29 9.40
N PRO A 269 -15.60 17.62 9.65
CA PRO A 269 -15.90 18.59 8.60
C PRO A 269 -14.86 18.69 7.47
N ASN A 270 -13.61 18.32 7.75
CA ASN A 270 -12.47 18.46 6.83
C ASN A 270 -12.04 17.12 6.19
N TYR A 271 -12.81 16.06 6.39
CA TYR A 271 -12.46 14.75 5.85
C TYR A 271 -13.14 14.52 4.49
N ASN A 272 -12.35 14.06 3.50
CA ASN A 272 -12.92 13.62 2.22
C ASN A 272 -13.82 12.39 2.47
N LYS A 273 -15.10 12.52 2.18
CA LYS A 273 -16.08 11.43 2.33
C LYS A 273 -15.75 10.31 1.37
N ASP A 274 -15.24 9.22 1.90
CA ASP A 274 -14.92 7.99 1.17
C ASP A 274 -15.74 6.83 1.78
N GLU A 275 -16.97 6.66 1.30
CA GLU A 275 -17.86 5.58 1.75
C GLU A 275 -17.27 4.20 1.44
N SER A 276 -16.48 4.09 0.36
CA SER A 276 -15.80 2.84 -0.01
C SER A 276 -14.81 2.39 1.06
N GLY A 277 -14.18 3.34 1.75
CA GLY A 277 -13.20 3.05 2.78
C GLY A 277 -13.74 2.29 4.00
N VAL A 278 -14.99 2.55 4.42
CA VAL A 278 -15.63 1.78 5.51
C VAL A 278 -15.92 0.35 5.08
N LEU A 279 -16.45 0.18 3.85
CA LEU A 279 -16.71 -1.14 3.28
C LEU A 279 -15.41 -1.94 3.14
N MET A 280 -14.33 -1.28 2.70
CA MET A 280 -13.01 -1.89 2.56
C MET A 280 -12.47 -2.39 3.91
N GLU A 281 -12.68 -1.64 4.99
CA GLU A 281 -12.28 -2.11 6.32
C GLU A 281 -13.09 -3.34 6.75
N LEU A 282 -14.38 -3.39 6.46
CA LEU A 282 -15.20 -4.57 6.75
C LEU A 282 -14.75 -5.81 5.97
N LEU A 283 -14.31 -5.65 4.72
CA LEU A 283 -13.81 -6.75 3.89
C LEU A 283 -12.42 -7.26 4.32
N ASN A 284 -11.71 -6.51 5.19
CA ASN A 284 -10.40 -6.91 5.73
C ASN A 284 -10.45 -8.06 6.76
N PHE A 285 -11.64 -8.59 7.11
CA PHE A 285 -11.73 -9.78 7.97
C PHE A 285 -11.06 -11.01 7.34
N SER A 286 -11.06 -11.10 6.01
CA SER A 286 -10.32 -12.09 5.25
C SER A 286 -9.20 -11.43 4.46
N PRO A 287 -7.93 -11.84 4.65
CA PRO A 287 -6.81 -11.28 3.90
C PRO A 287 -6.97 -11.39 2.39
N VAL A 288 -7.53 -12.50 1.92
CA VAL A 288 -7.76 -12.74 0.48
C VAL A 288 -8.82 -11.79 -0.07
N VAL A 289 -9.96 -11.68 0.59
CA VAL A 289 -11.05 -10.77 0.18
C VAL A 289 -10.58 -9.33 0.27
N GLY A 290 -9.93 -8.93 1.37
CA GLY A 290 -9.42 -7.57 1.55
C GLY A 290 -8.40 -7.16 0.50
N ILE A 291 -7.46 -8.05 0.15
CA ILE A 291 -6.47 -7.76 -0.89
C ILE A 291 -7.14 -7.59 -2.25
N LYS A 292 -8.04 -8.50 -2.63
CA LYS A 292 -8.75 -8.44 -3.92
C LYS A 292 -9.62 -7.19 -4.03
N SER A 293 -10.37 -6.87 -2.98
CA SER A 293 -11.21 -5.67 -2.95
C SER A 293 -10.36 -4.40 -3.08
N ARG A 294 -9.21 -4.32 -2.37
CA ARG A 294 -8.28 -3.19 -2.52
C ARG A 294 -7.74 -3.08 -3.95
N MET A 295 -7.43 -4.20 -4.60
CA MET A 295 -6.97 -4.18 -5.99
C MET A 295 -8.04 -3.62 -6.93
N LEU A 296 -9.30 -3.99 -6.75
CA LEU A 296 -10.42 -3.45 -7.54
C LEU A 296 -10.58 -1.95 -7.32
N VAL A 297 -10.65 -1.51 -6.07
CA VAL A 297 -10.78 -0.09 -5.72
C VAL A 297 -9.55 0.71 -6.18
N ASN A 298 -8.34 0.18 -6.03
CA ASN A 298 -7.14 0.85 -6.53
C ASN A 298 -7.14 0.97 -8.04
N ALA A 299 -7.60 -0.05 -8.76
CA ALA A 299 -7.73 0.00 -10.22
C ALA A 299 -8.72 1.09 -10.65
N GLU A 300 -9.90 1.12 -10.03
CA GLU A 300 -10.93 2.13 -10.28
C GLU A 300 -10.42 3.55 -9.95
N ASN A 301 -9.83 3.74 -8.78
CA ASN A 301 -9.25 5.01 -8.39
C ASN A 301 -8.15 5.46 -9.36
N THR A 302 -7.30 4.52 -9.80
CA THR A 302 -6.24 4.82 -10.76
C THR A 302 -6.82 5.34 -12.07
N LEU A 303 -7.89 4.74 -12.58
CA LEU A 303 -8.56 5.18 -13.80
C LEU A 303 -9.23 6.55 -13.59
N ASN A 304 -9.99 6.71 -12.52
CA ASN A 304 -10.77 7.93 -12.26
C ASN A 304 -9.89 9.15 -11.98
N TYR A 305 -8.85 9.00 -11.13
CA TYR A 305 -7.97 10.11 -10.78
C TYR A 305 -6.94 10.45 -11.84
N ASN A 306 -6.56 9.47 -12.67
CA ASN A 306 -5.54 9.66 -13.70
C ASN A 306 -6.11 9.67 -15.14
N GLU A 307 -7.42 9.78 -15.34
CA GLU A 307 -8.07 9.77 -16.66
C GLU A 307 -7.36 10.70 -17.66
N ASN A 308 -7.12 11.95 -17.26
CA ASN A 308 -6.44 12.91 -18.12
C ASN A 308 -4.94 12.63 -18.31
N VAL A 309 -4.27 12.01 -17.33
CA VAL A 309 -2.87 11.60 -17.45
C VAL A 309 -2.75 10.41 -18.40
N ILE A 310 -3.65 9.45 -18.26
CA ILE A 310 -3.74 8.27 -19.13
C ILE A 310 -3.93 8.68 -20.59
N SER A 311 -4.76 9.70 -20.85
CA SER A 311 -5.01 10.18 -22.22
C SER A 311 -3.85 11.00 -22.81
N GLU A 312 -3.00 11.61 -21.99
CA GLU A 312 -1.82 12.38 -22.44
C GLU A 312 -0.58 11.50 -22.65
N MET A 313 -0.56 10.28 -22.09
CA MET A 313 0.55 9.35 -22.23
C MET A 313 0.29 8.35 -23.37
N GLU A 314 1.36 7.87 -23.98
CA GLU A 314 1.24 6.77 -24.96
C GLU A 314 0.70 5.50 -24.29
N THR A 315 -0.22 4.83 -24.98
CA THR A 315 -0.90 3.62 -24.44
C THR A 315 0.08 2.51 -24.07
N PHE A 316 1.15 2.34 -24.83
CA PHE A 316 2.16 1.29 -24.59
C PHE A 316 3.31 1.74 -23.68
N GLN A 317 3.32 2.98 -23.20
CA GLN A 317 4.34 3.43 -22.27
C GLN A 317 4.18 2.69 -20.93
N ALA A 318 5.26 2.07 -20.46
CA ALA A 318 5.23 1.22 -19.28
C ALA A 318 4.79 1.95 -18.00
N ASP A 319 5.02 3.27 -17.90
CA ASP A 319 4.63 4.11 -16.77
C ASP A 319 3.19 4.63 -16.85
N ASN A 320 2.46 4.34 -17.94
CA ASN A 320 1.08 4.77 -18.06
C ASN A 320 0.23 4.12 -16.93
N PRO A 321 -0.45 4.93 -16.09
CA PRO A 321 -1.26 4.43 -14.98
C PRO A 321 -2.33 3.41 -15.40
N MET A 322 -2.74 3.40 -16.66
CA MET A 322 -3.67 2.41 -17.22
C MET A 322 -3.18 0.98 -16.99
N TRP A 323 -1.88 0.70 -17.16
CA TRP A 323 -1.34 -0.65 -16.96
C TRP A 323 -1.42 -1.11 -15.51
N SER A 324 -1.22 -0.19 -14.56
CA SER A 324 -1.43 -0.50 -13.14
C SER A 324 -2.89 -0.88 -12.86
N ALA A 325 -3.85 -0.17 -13.45
CA ALA A 325 -5.28 -0.50 -13.29
C ALA A 325 -5.63 -1.86 -13.93
N VAL A 326 -5.23 -2.08 -15.19
CA VAL A 326 -5.50 -3.34 -15.92
C VAL A 326 -4.91 -4.54 -15.18
N THR A 327 -3.67 -4.43 -14.72
CA THR A 327 -3.01 -5.53 -14.00
C THR A 327 -3.61 -5.79 -12.62
N ASN A 328 -4.09 -4.76 -11.92
CA ASN A 328 -4.84 -4.91 -10.67
C ASN A 328 -6.19 -5.62 -10.91
N TYR A 329 -6.96 -5.24 -11.92
CA TYR A 329 -8.20 -5.92 -12.31
C TYR A 329 -7.93 -7.39 -12.66
N THR A 330 -6.95 -7.64 -13.51
CA THR A 330 -6.58 -9.00 -13.91
C THR A 330 -6.23 -9.86 -12.70
N GLN A 331 -5.40 -9.36 -11.79
CA GLN A 331 -5.01 -10.09 -10.59
C GLN A 331 -6.18 -10.31 -9.62
N ALA A 332 -7.08 -9.33 -9.46
CA ALA A 332 -8.24 -9.45 -8.59
C ALA A 332 -9.21 -10.53 -9.09
N LEU A 333 -9.45 -10.59 -10.40
CA LEU A 333 -10.45 -11.46 -11.00
C LEU A 333 -9.93 -12.88 -11.29
N THR A 334 -8.68 -13.03 -11.74
CA THR A 334 -8.16 -14.29 -12.25
C THR A 334 -7.21 -15.03 -11.30
N ASN A 335 -6.81 -14.46 -10.18
CA ASN A 335 -5.69 -14.90 -9.33
C ASN A 335 -4.32 -14.94 -10.03
N PHE A 336 -4.22 -14.58 -11.31
CA PHE A 336 -2.95 -14.43 -11.99
C PHE A 336 -2.19 -13.23 -11.41
N PRO A 337 -0.92 -13.33 -11.02
CA PRO A 337 -0.19 -12.27 -10.32
C PRO A 337 0.26 -11.15 -11.28
N ALA A 338 -0.65 -10.64 -12.11
CA ALA A 338 -0.38 -9.67 -13.16
C ALA A 338 0.25 -8.38 -12.61
N ASN A 339 -0.34 -7.82 -11.55
CA ASN A 339 0.18 -6.59 -10.95
C ASN A 339 1.57 -6.79 -10.31
N ARG A 340 1.80 -7.95 -9.67
CA ARG A 340 3.14 -8.27 -9.11
C ARG A 340 4.19 -8.39 -10.20
N LEU A 341 3.87 -9.01 -11.33
CA LEU A 341 4.77 -9.12 -12.48
C LEU A 341 5.06 -7.75 -13.08
N TYR A 342 4.02 -6.95 -13.28
CA TYR A 342 4.15 -5.58 -13.76
C TYR A 342 5.05 -4.74 -12.84
N GLN A 343 4.80 -4.73 -11.53
CA GLN A 343 5.63 -3.99 -10.55
C GLN A 343 7.08 -4.48 -10.55
N LYS A 344 7.31 -5.79 -10.67
CA LYS A 344 8.67 -6.32 -10.77
C LYS A 344 9.39 -5.87 -12.04
N THR A 345 8.68 -5.78 -13.16
CA THR A 345 9.25 -5.28 -14.42
C THR A 345 9.64 -3.80 -14.28
N ILE A 346 8.78 -2.97 -13.70
CA ILE A 346 9.09 -1.56 -13.40
C ILE A 346 10.27 -1.45 -12.43
N ASN A 347 10.26 -2.20 -11.34
CA ASN A 347 11.34 -2.19 -10.35
C ASN A 347 12.68 -2.64 -10.96
N MET A 348 12.68 -3.66 -11.83
CA MET A 348 13.89 -4.11 -12.52
C MET A 348 14.43 -3.04 -13.47
N ARG A 349 13.55 -2.36 -14.22
CA ARG A 349 13.93 -1.21 -15.05
C ARG A 349 14.60 -0.13 -14.20
N ASN A 350 13.94 0.28 -13.09
CA ASN A 350 14.47 1.30 -12.19
C ASN A 350 15.79 0.87 -11.51
N ALA A 351 15.95 -0.42 -11.20
CA ALA A 351 17.21 -0.95 -10.66
C ALA A 351 18.37 -0.90 -11.66
N LEU A 352 18.09 -0.95 -12.94
CA LEU A 352 19.10 -0.83 -14.02
C LEU A 352 19.36 0.61 -14.43
N ASP A 353 18.48 1.53 -14.05
CA ASP A 353 18.58 2.94 -14.39
C ASP A 353 19.70 3.61 -13.56
N LYS A 354 20.55 4.39 -14.25
CA LYS A 354 21.71 5.07 -13.66
C LYS A 354 21.35 6.37 -12.95
N ASP A 355 20.16 6.90 -13.18
CA ASP A 355 19.68 8.14 -12.56
C ASP A 355 19.36 7.93 -11.07
N TYR A 356 19.17 6.67 -10.66
CA TYR A 356 19.00 6.30 -9.26
C TYR A 356 20.31 5.97 -8.57
N THR A 357 20.42 6.31 -7.29
CA THR A 357 21.58 5.97 -6.45
C THR A 357 21.72 4.46 -6.29
N ASN A 358 22.93 3.96 -6.01
CA ASN A 358 23.17 2.53 -5.80
C ASN A 358 22.28 1.94 -4.71
N PHE A 359 22.00 2.69 -3.64
CA PHE A 359 21.09 2.28 -2.58
C PHE A 359 19.66 2.11 -3.11
N GLN A 360 19.12 3.09 -3.83
CA GLN A 360 17.80 3.04 -4.43
C GLN A 360 17.66 1.87 -5.42
N ARG A 361 18.69 1.62 -6.24
CA ARG A 361 18.73 0.50 -7.19
C ARG A 361 18.66 -0.86 -6.47
N ILE A 362 19.39 -1.04 -5.36
CA ILE A 362 19.31 -2.24 -4.53
C ILE A 362 17.90 -2.39 -3.92
N MET A 363 17.30 -1.30 -3.47
CA MET A 363 15.94 -1.32 -2.91
C MET A 363 14.89 -1.67 -3.97
N PHE A 364 15.00 -1.17 -5.20
CA PHE A 364 14.14 -1.59 -6.31
C PHE A 364 14.29 -3.08 -6.61
N PHE A 365 15.51 -3.58 -6.67
CA PHE A 365 15.76 -5.01 -6.85
C PHE A 365 15.14 -5.84 -5.73
N SER A 366 15.13 -5.33 -4.50
CA SER A 366 14.50 -5.94 -3.33
C SER A 366 12.96 -5.84 -3.33
N GLY A 367 12.37 -5.14 -4.32
CA GLY A 367 10.92 -5.07 -4.49
C GLY A 367 10.24 -3.79 -3.98
N TYR A 368 11.01 -2.79 -3.53
CA TYR A 368 10.47 -1.47 -3.16
C TYR A 368 10.10 -0.67 -4.41
N THR A 369 9.06 0.15 -4.31
CA THR A 369 8.60 1.02 -5.39
C THR A 369 9.15 2.44 -5.21
N THR A 370 9.07 3.29 -6.25
CA THR A 370 9.42 4.73 -6.15
C THR A 370 8.66 5.41 -5.01
N TRP A 371 7.38 5.11 -4.84
CA TRP A 371 6.56 5.60 -3.73
C TRP A 371 7.04 5.14 -2.36
N SER A 372 7.44 3.87 -2.24
CA SER A 372 7.98 3.33 -0.98
C SER A 372 9.29 4.01 -0.56
N LEU A 373 10.03 4.54 -1.53
CA LEU A 373 11.30 5.24 -1.33
C LEU A 373 11.13 6.77 -1.25
N GLY A 374 9.88 7.28 -1.26
CA GLY A 374 9.62 8.72 -1.21
C GLY A 374 9.96 9.49 -2.48
N LEU A 375 10.25 8.80 -3.60
CA LEU A 375 10.66 9.41 -4.87
C LEU A 375 9.47 9.92 -5.70
N GLY A 376 8.24 9.54 -5.33
CA GLY A 376 7.04 9.96 -6.03
C GLY A 376 6.83 9.30 -7.39
N ASP A 377 6.23 10.06 -8.30
CA ASP A 377 5.95 9.61 -9.68
C ASP A 377 7.21 9.62 -10.55
N THR A 378 7.23 8.80 -11.60
CA THR A 378 8.28 8.85 -12.63
C THR A 378 8.21 10.15 -13.43
N GLU A 379 9.34 10.56 -14.02
CA GLU A 379 9.45 11.80 -14.82
C GLU A 379 8.37 11.87 -15.90
N ALA A 380 8.13 10.78 -16.61
CA ALA A 380 7.09 10.70 -17.64
C ALA A 380 5.67 10.99 -17.12
N VAL A 381 5.34 10.52 -15.91
CA VAL A 381 4.05 10.80 -15.27
C VAL A 381 3.98 12.25 -14.79
N VAL A 382 5.07 12.80 -14.28
CA VAL A 382 5.17 14.21 -13.85
C VAL A 382 4.95 15.12 -15.05
N GLU A 383 5.62 14.87 -16.17
CA GLU A 383 5.47 15.64 -17.41
C GLU A 383 4.03 15.59 -17.95
N ALA A 384 3.39 14.41 -17.96
CA ALA A 384 2.00 14.26 -18.34
C ALA A 384 1.05 15.05 -17.41
N LYS A 385 1.28 15.04 -16.09
CA LYS A 385 0.52 15.83 -15.11
C LYS A 385 0.66 17.33 -15.35
N GLU A 386 1.84 17.81 -15.72
CA GLU A 386 2.05 19.21 -16.06
C GLU A 386 1.30 19.60 -17.34
N LYS A 387 1.36 18.78 -18.40
CA LYS A 387 0.58 18.98 -19.64
C LYS A 387 -0.92 19.06 -19.33
N VAL A 388 -1.45 18.14 -18.54
CA VAL A 388 -2.87 18.16 -18.11
C VAL A 388 -3.21 19.45 -17.35
N LYS A 389 -2.33 19.93 -16.47
CA LYS A 389 -2.55 21.18 -15.72
C LYS A 389 -2.61 22.39 -16.65
N ILE A 390 -1.71 22.46 -17.64
CA ILE A 390 -1.69 23.52 -18.64
C ILE A 390 -2.95 23.47 -19.50
N ASN A 391 -3.35 22.29 -19.99
CA ASN A 391 -4.54 22.10 -20.81
C ASN A 391 -5.82 22.49 -20.05
N LYS A 392 -5.97 22.09 -18.79
CA LYS A 392 -7.09 22.51 -17.92
C LYS A 392 -7.12 24.03 -17.69
N ALA A 393 -5.96 24.67 -17.52
CA ALA A 393 -5.89 26.11 -17.36
C ALA A 393 -6.30 26.85 -18.64
N ASN A 394 -5.90 26.35 -19.82
CA ASN A 394 -6.28 26.90 -21.10
C ASN A 394 -7.79 26.72 -21.39
N ALA A 395 -8.33 25.53 -21.18
CA ALA A 395 -9.76 25.25 -21.32
C ALA A 395 -10.63 26.12 -20.40
N ARG A 396 -10.17 26.41 -19.16
CA ARG A 396 -10.86 27.35 -18.26
C ARG A 396 -10.85 28.79 -18.79
N LYS A 397 -9.75 29.21 -19.44
CA LYS A 397 -9.66 30.55 -20.05
C LYS A 397 -10.57 30.65 -21.27
N GLU A 398 -10.57 29.62 -22.12
CA GLU A 398 -11.45 29.55 -23.30
C GLU A 398 -12.94 29.61 -22.89
N LYS A 399 -13.35 28.80 -21.91
CA LYS A 399 -14.73 28.85 -21.36
C LYS A 399 -15.11 30.25 -20.81
N ARG A 400 -14.15 30.95 -20.19
CA ARG A 400 -14.38 32.33 -19.71
C ARG A 400 -14.52 33.31 -20.86
N VAL A 401 -13.75 33.16 -21.93
CA VAL A 401 -13.84 33.97 -23.15
C VAL A 401 -15.16 33.69 -23.85
N GLN A 402 -15.52 32.45 -24.04
CA GLN A 402 -16.76 32.03 -24.68
C GLN A 402 -17.99 32.60 -23.93
N LYS A 403 -18.04 32.48 -22.60
CA LYS A 403 -19.10 33.07 -21.78
C LYS A 403 -19.17 34.60 -21.90
N LYS A 404 -18.04 35.29 -22.16
CA LYS A 404 -18.04 36.72 -22.41
C LYS A 404 -18.59 37.04 -23.79
N ILE A 405 -18.25 36.27 -24.82
CA ILE A 405 -18.77 36.42 -26.18
C ILE A 405 -20.28 36.20 -26.18
N GLU A 406 -20.77 35.12 -25.60
CA GLU A 406 -22.23 34.86 -25.48
C GLU A 406 -22.98 35.99 -24.78
N LYS A 407 -22.41 36.56 -23.71
CA LYS A 407 -23.01 37.72 -23.05
C LYS A 407 -23.02 38.96 -23.92
N ILE A 408 -22.00 39.21 -24.72
CA ILE A 408 -21.94 40.35 -25.64
C ILE A 408 -22.98 40.19 -26.77
N GLU A 409 -23.12 38.98 -27.31
CA GLU A 409 -24.10 38.67 -28.35
C GLU A 409 -25.54 38.79 -27.82
N ALA A 410 -25.82 38.22 -26.65
CA ALA A 410 -27.10 38.37 -25.97
C ALA A 410 -27.44 39.87 -25.72
N ASN A 411 -26.45 40.64 -25.26
CA ASN A 411 -26.66 42.08 -25.06
C ASN A 411 -26.91 42.86 -26.38
N LYS A 412 -26.23 42.43 -27.49
CA LYS A 412 -26.49 43.01 -28.81
C LYS A 412 -27.92 42.78 -29.27
N SER A 413 -28.42 41.54 -29.16
CA SER A 413 -29.81 41.22 -29.54
C SER A 413 -30.83 42.00 -28.72
N ILE A 414 -30.63 42.16 -27.41
CA ILE A 414 -31.50 42.99 -26.53
C ILE A 414 -31.44 44.46 -26.92
N ILE A 415 -30.27 44.98 -27.30
CA ILE A 415 -30.15 46.39 -27.77
C ILE A 415 -30.90 46.61 -29.08
N GLU A 416 -30.84 45.65 -30.02
CA GLU A 416 -31.58 45.73 -31.27
C GLU A 416 -33.11 45.68 -31.04
N GLU A 417 -33.54 44.78 -30.17
CA GLU A 417 -34.97 44.73 -29.76
C GLU A 417 -35.42 46.03 -29.08
N ASN A 418 -34.58 46.58 -28.18
CA ASN A 418 -34.88 47.84 -27.51
C ASN A 418 -34.93 49.02 -28.46
N LYS A 419 -34.16 49.02 -29.58
CA LYS A 419 -34.27 50.09 -30.64
C LYS A 419 -35.61 50.03 -31.36
N LYS A 420 -36.25 48.90 -31.49
CA LYS A 420 -37.56 48.73 -32.12
C LYS A 420 -38.70 49.24 -31.22
N LYS A 421 -38.49 49.37 -29.90
CA LYS A 421 -39.49 49.89 -28.96
C LYS A 421 -39.63 51.42 -29.09
N LYS A 422 -40.81 51.91 -29.46
CA LYS A 422 -41.12 53.35 -29.64
C LYS A 422 -41.35 54.09 -28.30
N ASP A 423 -40.76 53.66 -27.18
CA ASP A 423 -41.00 54.23 -25.83
C ASP A 423 -40.04 55.39 -25.48
N GLY A 424 -39.25 55.86 -26.40
CA GLY A 424 -38.33 56.99 -26.22
C GLY A 424 -37.19 56.77 -25.22
N ARG A 425 -36.99 55.55 -24.73
CA ARG A 425 -35.86 55.16 -23.82
C ARG A 425 -34.62 54.72 -24.57
N CYS A 426 -33.48 54.99 -23.98
CA CYS A 426 -32.18 54.50 -24.47
C CYS A 426 -32.19 53.00 -24.68
N ALA A 427 -31.67 52.53 -25.81
CA ALA A 427 -31.59 51.12 -26.17
C ALA A 427 -30.41 50.36 -25.46
N ALA A 428 -29.45 51.08 -24.91
CA ALA A 428 -28.28 50.49 -24.26
C ALA A 428 -28.64 49.68 -23.02
N VAL A 429 -27.83 48.63 -22.80
CA VAL A 429 -27.99 47.65 -21.72
C VAL A 429 -26.74 47.66 -20.87
N SER A 430 -26.88 47.58 -19.56
CA SER A 430 -25.77 47.41 -18.61
C SER A 430 -25.14 46.00 -18.72
N SER A 431 -23.95 45.80 -18.17
CA SER A 431 -23.32 44.50 -18.09
C SER A 431 -24.17 43.43 -17.40
N GLY A 432 -25.13 43.79 -16.59
CA GLY A 432 -26.11 42.92 -15.94
C GLY A 432 -27.42 42.72 -16.71
N GLY A 433 -27.50 43.09 -18.00
CA GLY A 433 -28.70 42.90 -18.85
C GLY A 433 -29.84 43.90 -18.62
N LYS A 434 -29.71 44.89 -17.71
CA LYS A 434 -30.75 45.89 -17.44
C LYS A 434 -30.68 47.02 -18.45
N ARG A 435 -31.84 47.38 -19.05
CA ARG A 435 -31.95 48.48 -19.99
C ARG A 435 -31.73 49.83 -19.29
N CYS A 436 -31.07 50.77 -19.99
CA CYS A 436 -30.86 52.11 -19.52
C CYS A 436 -32.21 52.85 -19.31
N LYS A 437 -32.31 53.57 -18.20
CA LYS A 437 -33.53 54.32 -17.85
C LYS A 437 -33.61 55.71 -18.51
N ASN A 438 -32.48 56.20 -19.07
CA ASN A 438 -32.42 57.56 -19.66
C ASN A 438 -33.15 57.62 -20.99
N LYS A 439 -33.68 58.84 -21.31
CA LYS A 439 -34.36 59.16 -22.56
C LYS A 439 -33.36 59.08 -23.73
N ALA A 440 -33.74 58.46 -24.83
CA ALA A 440 -32.96 58.47 -26.06
C ALA A 440 -32.96 59.84 -26.74
N ILE A 441 -31.79 60.32 -27.14
CA ILE A 441 -31.64 61.63 -27.81
C ILE A 441 -31.32 61.40 -29.27
N ASN A 442 -30.37 60.54 -29.60
CA ASN A 442 -29.92 60.34 -30.95
C ASN A 442 -29.78 58.84 -31.28
N LYS A 443 -30.23 58.41 -32.44
CA LYS A 443 -30.13 57.02 -32.93
C LYS A 443 -30.50 55.93 -31.87
N GLY A 444 -31.43 56.27 -30.97
CA GLY A 444 -31.90 55.35 -29.92
C GLY A 444 -30.98 55.23 -28.71
N LEU A 445 -30.00 56.12 -28.53
CA LEU A 445 -29.10 56.18 -27.39
C LEU A 445 -29.27 57.49 -26.61
N CYS A 446 -29.03 57.51 -25.30
CA CYS A 446 -28.88 58.70 -24.50
C CYS A 446 -27.49 59.33 -24.69
N SER A 447 -27.33 60.64 -24.33
CA SER A 447 -26.05 61.34 -24.47
C SER A 447 -24.85 60.56 -23.93
N ILE A 448 -24.98 59.98 -22.76
CA ILE A 448 -23.91 59.22 -22.08
C ILE A 448 -23.52 57.99 -22.92
N HIS A 449 -24.49 57.22 -23.42
CA HIS A 449 -24.20 56.01 -24.20
C HIS A 449 -23.77 56.31 -25.64
N GLU A 450 -24.14 57.45 -26.19
CA GLU A 450 -23.62 57.89 -27.47
C GLU A 450 -22.17 58.37 -27.37
N GLU A 451 -21.79 59.11 -26.33
CA GLU A 451 -20.39 59.44 -26.05
C GLU A 451 -19.51 58.17 -25.79
N VAL A 452 -20.03 57.21 -25.04
CA VAL A 452 -19.31 55.93 -24.80
C VAL A 452 -19.11 55.16 -26.10
N LYS A 453 -20.13 55.18 -27.00
CA LYS A 453 -20.01 54.55 -28.32
C LYS A 453 -18.96 55.27 -29.16
N GLN A 454 -18.98 56.61 -29.26
CA GLN A 454 -18.02 57.41 -29.99
C GLN A 454 -16.57 57.21 -29.47
N ARG A 455 -16.41 57.15 -28.13
CA ARG A 455 -15.13 56.86 -27.49
C ARG A 455 -14.64 55.43 -27.81
N ASN A 456 -15.53 54.46 -27.93
CA ASN A 456 -15.15 53.07 -28.22
C ASN A 456 -14.87 52.86 -29.72
N ASP A 457 -15.56 53.54 -30.61
CA ASP A 457 -15.32 53.48 -32.07
C ASP A 457 -13.96 54.09 -32.47
N GLY A 458 -13.39 54.99 -31.65
CA GLY A 458 -12.08 55.60 -31.83
C GLY A 458 -10.94 55.05 -31.00
N LYS A 459 -11.20 54.11 -30.11
CA LYS A 459 -10.15 53.56 -29.20
C LYS A 459 -9.29 52.53 -29.85
N LYS A 460 -7.97 52.74 -29.78
CA LYS A 460 -6.98 51.71 -30.01
C LYS A 460 -6.91 50.80 -28.78
N PHE A 461 -7.08 49.52 -28.96
CA PHE A 461 -6.98 48.52 -27.89
C PHE A 461 -5.57 47.96 -27.84
N GLN A 462 -5.08 47.64 -26.65
CA GLN A 462 -3.82 46.90 -26.52
C GLN A 462 -4.02 45.46 -27.00
N CYS A 463 -3.14 44.97 -27.83
CA CYS A 463 -3.17 43.59 -28.34
C CYS A 463 -3.33 42.58 -27.19
N ILE A 464 -4.22 41.60 -27.35
CA ILE A 464 -4.54 40.60 -26.33
C ILE A 464 -3.53 39.43 -26.32
N LYS A 465 -2.73 39.29 -27.39
CA LYS A 465 -1.75 38.21 -27.48
C LYS A 465 -0.63 38.38 -26.45
N ARG A 466 -0.20 37.29 -25.89
CA ARG A 466 0.98 37.24 -25.02
C ARG A 466 2.19 36.80 -25.82
N LYS A 467 3.36 37.32 -25.49
CA LYS A 467 4.66 36.89 -26.03
C LYS A 467 5.06 35.54 -25.41
N SER A 468 6.11 34.92 -25.93
CA SER A 468 6.69 33.69 -25.42
C SER A 468 7.13 33.77 -23.96
N ASP A 469 7.51 34.97 -23.49
CA ASP A 469 7.87 35.26 -22.09
C ASP A 469 6.66 35.43 -21.15
N GLY A 470 5.43 35.22 -21.64
CA GLY A 470 4.19 35.38 -20.87
C GLY A 470 3.73 36.83 -20.70
N THR A 471 4.49 37.84 -21.14
CA THR A 471 4.09 39.24 -21.06
C THR A 471 3.07 39.59 -22.17
N ARG A 472 2.17 40.53 -21.89
CA ARG A 472 1.19 40.96 -22.87
C ARG A 472 1.87 41.81 -23.97
N CYS A 473 1.46 41.62 -25.22
CA CYS A 473 1.95 42.44 -26.33
C CYS A 473 1.59 43.93 -26.05
N LYS A 474 2.58 44.82 -26.20
CA LYS A 474 2.43 46.26 -25.95
C LYS A 474 1.88 47.03 -27.17
N MET A 475 1.71 46.37 -28.31
CA MET A 475 1.18 47.00 -29.53
C MET A 475 -0.32 47.36 -29.35
N GLN A 476 -0.69 48.53 -29.87
CA GLN A 476 -2.10 48.95 -29.94
C GLN A 476 -2.70 48.56 -31.30
N THR A 477 -3.97 48.21 -31.29
CA THR A 477 -4.72 47.83 -32.49
C THR A 477 -6.11 48.47 -32.45
N SER A 478 -6.64 48.86 -33.60
CA SER A 478 -8.02 49.24 -33.81
C SER A 478 -8.88 48.08 -34.33
N SER A 479 -8.28 46.90 -34.54
CA SER A 479 -8.98 45.71 -35.03
C SER A 479 -10.05 45.26 -34.04
N LYS A 480 -11.18 44.74 -34.54
CA LYS A 480 -12.26 44.15 -33.74
C LYS A 480 -11.80 42.87 -33.07
N SER A 481 -10.81 42.15 -33.59
CA SER A 481 -10.18 40.99 -33.02
C SER A 481 -9.32 41.32 -31.80
N GLN A 482 -8.96 42.58 -31.59
CA GLN A 482 -7.99 43.06 -30.61
C GLN A 482 -6.60 42.46 -30.80
N LEU A 483 -6.28 41.93 -31.98
CA LEU A 483 -4.97 41.49 -32.35
C LEU A 483 -4.25 42.58 -33.13
N CYS A 484 -2.96 42.77 -32.95
CA CYS A 484 -2.15 43.69 -33.72
C CYS A 484 -1.70 43.03 -35.03
N TYR A 485 -1.21 43.83 -35.98
CA TYR A 485 -0.75 43.38 -37.29
C TYR A 485 0.20 42.15 -37.27
N TYR A 486 0.96 42.00 -36.19
CA TYR A 486 1.88 40.85 -36.07
C TYR A 486 1.23 39.60 -35.46
N HIS A 487 -0.03 39.67 -35.04
CA HIS A 487 -0.75 38.60 -34.33
C HIS A 487 -2.14 38.30 -34.93
N ASP A 488 -2.49 39.02 -36.00
CA ASP A 488 -3.79 38.84 -36.68
C ASP A 488 -3.76 37.66 -37.66
#